data_665afe7448da69ecec2a4ded9a9ad33c
#
_entry.id   665afe7448da69ecec2a4ded9a9ad33c
#
_cell.length_a   1.000
_cell.length_b   1.000
_cell.length_c   1.000
_cell.angle_alpha   90.00
_cell.angle_beta   90.00
_cell.angle_gamma   90.00
#
_symmetry.space_group_name_H-M   'P 1'
#
loop_
_entity.id
_entity.type
_entity.pdbx_description
1 polymer ?
#
loop_
_entity_poly.entity_id
_entity_poly.type
_entity_poly.pdbx_seq_one_letter_code
_entity_poly.pdbx_strand_id
1 'polypeptide(L)'
;MALDFLILYEHTVREYESDLLLKLELERRGYTVRIRQLLDAKDLRLFGKDKPEVLVASCMYDNEAINSHVYNNIGKCNKIVNLHWEQMLSDTQEEGDWFNMNGNAKRCVQTCWGQRTAQRLQAHGMDAKNTPVTGAVMMDFLRPEFKGYFKDKE
;
A
#
# COMPACT_ATOMS: atom_id res chain seq x y z
N MET A 1 8.62 -0.07 22.46
CA MET A 1 8.84 1.03 21.52
C MET A 1 7.56 1.21 20.73
N ALA A 2 7.18 2.44 20.44
CA ALA A 2 6.08 2.72 19.53
C ALA A 2 6.44 2.18 18.14
N LEU A 3 5.47 1.73 17.38
CA LEU A 3 5.65 1.26 16.01
C LEU A 3 5.28 2.41 15.06
N ASP A 4 6.25 2.86 14.26
CA ASP A 4 5.99 3.96 13.33
C ASP A 4 5.22 3.46 12.10
N PHE A 5 5.65 2.33 11.51
CA PHE A 5 5.05 1.75 10.32
C PHE A 5 4.71 0.28 10.49
N LEU A 6 3.51 -0.10 10.07
CA LEU A 6 3.12 -1.48 9.83
C LEU A 6 2.85 -1.65 8.33
N ILE A 7 3.63 -2.49 7.68
CA ILE A 7 3.47 -2.82 6.26
C ILE A 7 2.76 -4.17 6.17
N LEU A 8 1.66 -4.22 5.42
CA LEU A 8 0.90 -5.42 5.15
C LEU A 8 1.12 -5.87 3.70
N TYR A 9 1.53 -7.12 3.50
CA TYR A 9 1.58 -7.75 2.18
C TYR A 9 0.55 -8.88 2.07
N GLU A 10 0.00 -9.08 0.89
CA GLU A 10 -0.95 -10.15 0.58
C GLU A 10 -0.26 -11.32 -0.10
N HIS A 11 0.51 -11.03 -1.16
CA HIS A 11 1.18 -12.03 -1.98
C HIS A 11 2.71 -11.99 -1.83
N THR A 12 3.28 -13.06 -1.27
CA THR A 12 4.73 -13.13 -1.03
C THR A 12 5.54 -12.91 -2.32
N VAL A 13 5.15 -13.56 -3.41
CA VAL A 13 5.91 -13.49 -4.68
C VAL A 13 5.81 -12.12 -5.34
N ARG A 14 4.69 -11.43 -5.18
CA ARG A 14 4.43 -10.16 -5.86
C ARG A 14 4.89 -8.92 -5.06
N GLU A 15 4.77 -8.97 -3.74
CA GLU A 15 4.81 -7.78 -2.90
C GLU A 15 5.97 -7.78 -1.90
N TYR A 16 6.28 -8.93 -1.31
CA TYR A 16 7.14 -9.02 -0.14
C TYR A 16 8.53 -8.39 -0.34
N GLU A 17 9.17 -8.60 -1.51
CA GLU A 17 10.50 -8.06 -1.77
C GLU A 17 10.49 -6.52 -1.85
N SER A 18 9.48 -5.95 -2.48
CA SER A 18 9.31 -4.50 -2.57
C SER A 18 8.97 -3.88 -1.21
N ASP A 19 8.14 -4.56 -0.43
CA ASP A 19 7.80 -4.13 0.93
C ASP A 19 8.99 -4.25 1.87
N LEU A 20 9.86 -5.25 1.66
CA LEU A 20 11.12 -5.37 2.39
C LEU A 20 12.07 -4.23 2.03
N LEU A 21 12.17 -3.85 0.75
CA LEU A 21 12.95 -2.69 0.31
C LEU A 21 12.44 -1.41 0.96
N LEU A 22 11.13 -1.21 0.97
CA LEU A 22 10.50 -0.07 1.65
C LEU A 22 10.80 -0.07 3.16
N LYS A 23 10.69 -1.23 3.81
CA LYS A 23 11.05 -1.38 5.23
C LYS A 23 12.49 -0.96 5.49
N LEU A 24 13.44 -1.50 4.73
CA LEU A 24 14.87 -1.20 4.91
C LEU A 24 15.16 0.29 4.73
N GLU A 25 14.53 0.94 3.75
CA GLU A 25 14.71 2.38 3.56
C GLU A 25 14.10 3.22 4.69
N LEU A 26 12.94 2.83 5.22
CA LEU A 26 12.33 3.48 6.37
C LEU A 26 13.18 3.30 7.63
N GLU A 27 13.70 2.09 7.87
CA GLU A 27 14.61 1.82 9.01
C GLU A 27 15.93 2.60 8.89
N ARG A 28 16.48 2.72 7.67
CA ARG A 28 17.66 3.56 7.41
C ARG A 28 17.42 5.03 7.77
N ARG A 29 16.17 5.48 7.70
CA ARG A 29 15.74 6.83 8.12
C ARG A 29 15.42 6.95 9.61
N GLY A 30 15.55 5.86 10.36
CA GLY A 30 15.38 5.84 11.81
C GLY A 30 13.97 5.48 12.30
N TYR A 31 13.08 5.01 11.42
CA TYR A 31 11.74 4.59 11.81
C TYR A 31 11.71 3.13 12.30
N THR A 32 10.79 2.85 13.21
CA THR A 32 10.49 1.48 13.65
C THR A 32 9.45 0.86 12.72
N VAL A 33 9.84 -0.19 12.00
CA VAL A 33 9.00 -0.79 10.94
C VAL A 33 8.77 -2.27 11.19
N ARG A 34 7.54 -2.73 10.95
CA ARG A 34 7.17 -4.14 10.97
C ARG A 34 6.45 -4.52 9.68
N ILE A 35 6.77 -5.71 9.15
CA ILE A 35 6.04 -6.32 8.03
C ILE A 35 5.20 -7.47 8.57
N ARG A 36 3.96 -7.62 8.07
CA ARG A 36 3.05 -8.72 8.37
C ARG A 36 2.34 -9.20 7.11
N GLN A 37 2.09 -10.49 7.03
CA GLN A 37 1.19 -11.02 6.02
C GLN A 37 -0.25 -10.61 6.34
N LEU A 38 -1.01 -10.25 5.31
CA LEU A 38 -2.39 -9.78 5.45
C LEU A 38 -3.31 -10.84 6.07
N LEU A 39 -3.10 -12.12 5.74
CA LEU A 39 -3.88 -13.23 6.30
C LEU A 39 -3.72 -13.34 7.82
N ASP A 40 -2.50 -13.13 8.32
CA ASP A 40 -2.21 -13.10 9.76
C ASP A 40 -2.78 -11.86 10.44
N ALA A 41 -2.87 -10.76 9.69
CA ALA A 41 -3.39 -9.48 10.17
C ALA A 41 -4.93 -9.41 10.18
N LYS A 42 -5.63 -10.37 9.58
CA LYS A 42 -7.10 -10.52 9.71
C LYS A 42 -7.52 -10.83 11.15
N ASP A 43 -6.59 -11.32 11.97
CA ASP A 43 -6.80 -11.34 13.41
C ASP A 43 -6.69 -9.91 13.96
N LEU A 44 -7.84 -9.30 14.20
CA LEU A 44 -7.99 -7.93 14.76
C LEU A 44 -7.17 -7.69 16.04
N ARG A 45 -6.74 -8.75 16.73
CA ARG A 45 -5.87 -8.69 17.89
C ARG A 45 -4.44 -8.22 17.56
N LEU A 46 -3.97 -8.41 16.33
CA LEU A 46 -2.64 -7.93 15.92
C LEU A 46 -2.58 -6.41 15.83
N PHE A 47 -3.62 -5.77 15.30
CA PHE A 47 -3.70 -4.31 15.26
C PHE A 47 -3.80 -3.69 16.66
N GLY A 48 -4.46 -4.36 17.59
CA GLY A 48 -4.57 -3.90 18.99
C GLY A 48 -3.22 -3.88 19.74
N LYS A 49 -2.26 -4.73 19.34
CA LYS A 49 -0.93 -4.81 19.94
C LYS A 49 0.08 -3.86 19.32
N ASP A 50 0.02 -3.68 18.02
CA ASP A 50 1.05 -2.97 17.26
C ASP A 50 0.81 -1.46 17.14
N LYS A 51 -0.44 -0.99 17.16
CA LYS A 51 -0.83 0.45 17.10
C LYS A 51 0.14 1.31 16.27
N PRO A 52 0.28 1.06 14.97
CA PRO A 52 1.21 1.82 14.15
C PRO A 52 0.73 3.26 13.97
N GLU A 53 1.66 4.20 13.84
CA GLU A 53 1.35 5.55 13.40
C GLU A 53 0.86 5.54 11.95
N VAL A 54 1.52 4.75 11.10
CA VAL A 54 1.19 4.60 9.67
C VAL A 54 0.96 3.13 9.35
N LEU A 55 -0.20 2.85 8.76
CA LEU A 55 -0.50 1.56 8.15
C LEU A 55 -0.22 1.65 6.65
N VAL A 56 0.63 0.76 6.14
CA VAL A 56 0.87 0.60 4.71
C VAL A 56 0.14 -0.65 4.25
N ALA A 57 -0.82 -0.49 3.34
CA ALA A 57 -1.61 -1.58 2.79
C ALA A 57 -1.16 -1.92 1.37
N SER A 58 -1.19 -3.20 1.01
CA SER A 58 -0.86 -3.68 -0.33
C SER A 58 -1.97 -3.38 -1.33
N CYS A 59 -3.21 -3.49 -0.91
CA CYS A 59 -4.37 -3.17 -1.73
C CYS A 59 -5.50 -2.59 -0.88
N MET A 60 -6.33 -1.79 -1.51
CA MET A 60 -7.52 -1.19 -0.93
C MET A 60 -8.46 -0.82 -2.09
N TYR A 61 -9.57 -1.52 -2.18
CA TYR A 61 -10.56 -1.32 -3.23
C TYR A 61 -11.80 -0.61 -2.64
N ASP A 62 -12.80 -0.37 -3.48
CA ASP A 62 -14.09 0.20 -3.08
C ASP A 62 -14.87 -0.71 -2.11
N ASN A 63 -14.65 -2.01 -2.18
CA ASN A 63 -15.40 -3.01 -1.41
C ASN A 63 -14.91 -3.11 0.04
N GLU A 64 -15.63 -2.46 0.95
CA GLU A 64 -15.34 -2.48 2.38
C GLU A 64 -15.35 -3.89 2.98
N ALA A 65 -16.17 -4.81 2.47
CA ALA A 65 -16.25 -6.18 2.97
C ALA A 65 -14.96 -6.97 2.67
N ILE A 66 -14.40 -6.80 1.46
CA ILE A 66 -13.14 -7.43 1.06
C ILE A 66 -11.96 -6.82 1.83
N ASN A 67 -11.96 -5.51 2.02
CA ASN A 67 -10.86 -4.75 2.63
C ASN A 67 -11.15 -4.37 4.09
N SER A 68 -12.04 -5.08 4.77
CA SER A 68 -12.49 -4.76 6.13
C SER A 68 -11.33 -4.58 7.12
N HIS A 69 -10.22 -5.33 6.93
CA HIS A 69 -9.00 -5.20 7.74
C HIS A 69 -8.35 -3.82 7.63
N VAL A 70 -8.47 -3.14 6.47
CA VAL A 70 -7.99 -1.77 6.27
C VAL A 70 -9.04 -0.77 6.72
N TYR A 71 -10.28 -0.91 6.24
CA TYR A 71 -11.39 0.00 6.56
C TYR A 71 -11.67 0.11 8.06
N ASN A 72 -11.62 -1.02 8.80
CA ASN A 72 -11.80 -1.05 10.24
C ASN A 72 -10.67 -0.34 11.02
N ASN A 73 -9.58 0.00 10.38
CA ASN A 73 -8.46 0.71 10.99
C ASN A 73 -8.37 2.18 10.57
N ILE A 74 -9.27 2.66 9.68
CA ILE A 74 -9.39 4.09 9.38
C ILE A 74 -9.79 4.82 10.67
N GLY A 75 -8.93 5.74 11.11
CA GLY A 75 -9.06 6.48 12.35
C GLY A 75 -8.43 5.84 13.59
N LYS A 76 -7.84 4.63 13.47
CA LYS A 76 -7.09 3.99 14.57
C LYS A 76 -5.58 4.21 14.46
N CYS A 77 -5.09 4.58 13.31
CA CYS A 77 -3.74 5.06 13.04
C CYS A 77 -3.80 6.46 12.45
N ASN A 78 -2.71 7.21 12.51
CA ASN A 78 -2.69 8.58 12.02
C ASN A 78 -2.86 8.64 10.50
N LYS A 79 -2.30 7.67 9.78
CA LYS A 79 -2.36 7.63 8.33
C LYS A 79 -2.44 6.20 7.81
N ILE A 80 -3.16 6.03 6.71
CA ILE A 80 -3.13 4.81 5.89
C ILE A 80 -2.57 5.18 4.52
N VAL A 81 -1.59 4.41 4.07
CA VAL A 81 -0.99 4.51 2.74
C VAL A 81 -1.28 3.22 2.01
N ASN A 82 -1.97 3.30 0.88
CA ASN A 82 -2.19 2.17 0.00
C ASN A 82 -1.17 2.18 -1.14
N LEU A 83 -0.41 1.12 -1.28
CA LEU A 83 0.55 0.96 -2.39
C LEU A 83 -0.15 0.60 -3.69
N HIS A 84 -1.34 0.01 -3.60
CA HIS A 84 -2.24 -0.30 -4.72
C HIS A 84 -1.52 -1.04 -5.85
N TRP A 85 -1.26 -2.30 -5.63
CA TRP A 85 -0.46 -3.14 -6.53
C TRP A 85 -1.10 -3.45 -7.89
N GLU A 86 -2.37 -3.10 -8.10
CA GLU A 86 -3.10 -3.36 -9.35
C GLU A 86 -3.57 -2.04 -9.99
N GLN A 87 -2.66 -1.36 -10.69
CA GLN A 87 -2.95 -0.07 -11.31
C GLN A 87 -2.96 -0.11 -12.84
N MET A 88 -2.59 -1.24 -13.46
CA MET A 88 -2.74 -1.45 -14.89
C MET A 88 -4.10 -2.08 -15.14
N LEU A 89 -5.08 -1.24 -15.41
CA LEU A 89 -6.46 -1.63 -15.61
C LEU A 89 -6.79 -1.71 -17.10
N SER A 90 -7.69 -2.64 -17.48
CA SER A 90 -8.36 -2.59 -18.78
C SER A 90 -9.40 -1.47 -18.81
N ASP A 91 -9.84 -1.07 -19.98
CA ASP A 91 -10.88 -0.04 -20.12
C ASP A 91 -12.16 -0.40 -19.34
N THR A 92 -12.59 -1.66 -19.41
CA THR A 92 -13.75 -2.16 -18.65
C THR A 92 -13.54 -2.05 -17.12
N GLN A 93 -12.32 -2.28 -16.63
CA GLN A 93 -12.00 -2.13 -15.21
C GLN A 93 -11.93 -0.66 -14.78
N GLU A 94 -11.48 0.23 -15.69
CA GLU A 94 -11.49 1.68 -15.43
C GLU A 94 -12.90 2.26 -15.40
N GLU A 95 -13.80 1.74 -16.24
CA GLU A 95 -15.22 2.13 -16.25
C GLU A 95 -15.97 1.59 -15.03
N GLY A 96 -15.50 0.49 -14.45
CA GLY A 96 -16.06 -0.08 -13.22
C GLY A 96 -15.56 0.64 -11.97
N ASP A 97 -16.38 0.70 -10.93
CA ASP A 97 -16.05 1.40 -9.68
C ASP A 97 -15.11 0.60 -8.76
N TRP A 98 -14.76 -0.62 -9.12
CA TRP A 98 -14.03 -1.57 -8.27
C TRP A 98 -12.72 -1.04 -7.69
N PHE A 99 -11.98 -0.27 -8.50
CA PHE A 99 -10.67 0.27 -8.13
C PHE A 99 -10.73 1.72 -7.65
N ASN A 100 -11.93 2.24 -7.44
CA ASN A 100 -12.14 3.58 -6.92
C ASN A 100 -12.39 3.54 -5.41
N MET A 101 -11.91 4.54 -4.71
CA MET A 101 -12.07 4.62 -3.27
C MET A 101 -13.42 5.23 -2.92
N ASN A 102 -14.09 4.67 -1.91
CA ASN A 102 -15.37 5.15 -1.40
C ASN A 102 -15.27 5.64 0.04
N GLY A 103 -16.21 6.49 0.44
CA GLY A 103 -16.39 6.92 1.80
C GLY A 103 -15.11 7.40 2.48
N ASN A 104 -14.80 6.85 3.64
CA ASN A 104 -13.64 7.21 4.43
C ASN A 104 -12.30 6.81 3.79
N ALA A 105 -12.29 5.84 2.87
CA ALA A 105 -11.07 5.44 2.17
C ALA A 105 -10.49 6.57 1.31
N LYS A 106 -11.31 7.53 0.88
CA LYS A 106 -10.85 8.73 0.15
C LYS A 106 -9.90 9.62 0.96
N ARG A 107 -9.83 9.44 2.28
CA ARG A 107 -8.89 10.14 3.16
C ARG A 107 -7.52 9.48 3.24
N CYS A 108 -7.41 8.22 2.78
CA CYS A 108 -6.16 7.49 2.74
C CYS A 108 -5.28 7.99 1.59
N VAL A 109 -3.97 7.85 1.75
CA VAL A 109 -3.04 8.13 0.66
C VAL A 109 -3.04 6.95 -0.29
N GLN A 110 -3.20 7.24 -1.58
CA GLN A 110 -3.09 6.26 -2.67
C GLN A 110 -1.84 6.58 -3.48
N THR A 111 -0.82 5.74 -3.40
CA THR A 111 0.35 5.92 -4.26
C THR A 111 -0.02 5.56 -5.70
N CYS A 112 0.27 6.44 -6.62
CA CYS A 112 -0.07 6.26 -8.04
C CYS A 112 1.19 5.94 -8.84
N TRP A 113 1.11 4.90 -9.69
CA TRP A 113 2.22 4.56 -10.58
C TRP A 113 2.43 5.60 -11.66
N GLY A 114 1.37 6.26 -12.09
CA GLY A 114 1.39 7.29 -13.10
C GLY A 114 0.26 8.29 -12.98
N GLN A 115 0.34 9.31 -13.82
CA GLN A 115 -0.61 10.42 -13.82
C GLN A 115 -2.03 9.97 -14.17
N ARG A 116 -2.21 8.94 -15.04
CA ARG A 116 -3.53 8.41 -15.41
C ARG A 116 -4.26 7.87 -14.17
N THR A 117 -3.58 7.10 -13.32
CA THR A 117 -4.17 6.60 -12.06
C THR A 117 -4.56 7.74 -11.14
N ALA A 118 -3.68 8.74 -10.95
CA ALA A 118 -3.98 9.88 -10.09
C ALA A 118 -5.20 10.66 -10.60
N GLN A 119 -5.27 10.94 -11.89
CA GLN A 119 -6.40 11.65 -12.51
C GLN A 119 -7.71 10.87 -12.36
N ARG A 120 -7.68 9.54 -12.56
CA ARG A 120 -8.86 8.69 -12.37
C ARG A 120 -9.37 8.77 -10.93
N LEU A 121 -8.51 8.59 -9.94
CA LEU A 121 -8.90 8.66 -8.53
C LEU A 121 -9.43 10.05 -8.14
N GLN A 122 -8.84 11.12 -8.66
CA GLN A 122 -9.31 12.48 -8.44
C GLN A 122 -10.67 12.74 -9.08
N ALA A 123 -10.92 12.22 -10.28
CA ALA A 123 -12.22 12.29 -10.94
C ALA A 123 -13.33 11.60 -10.12
N HIS A 124 -12.97 10.55 -9.35
CA HIS A 124 -13.87 9.88 -8.40
C HIS A 124 -13.88 10.50 -6.99
N GLY A 125 -13.34 11.71 -6.86
CA GLY A 125 -13.49 12.56 -5.66
C GLY A 125 -12.42 12.35 -4.60
N MET A 126 -11.25 11.81 -4.95
CA MET A 126 -10.09 11.86 -4.06
C MET A 126 -9.39 13.23 -4.15
N ASP A 127 -8.86 13.68 -3.03
CA ASP A 127 -8.06 14.90 -2.98
C ASP A 127 -6.69 14.66 -3.65
N ALA A 128 -6.21 15.62 -4.43
CA ALA A 128 -4.92 15.55 -5.11
C ALA A 128 -3.74 15.32 -4.14
N LYS A 129 -3.81 15.87 -2.93
CA LYS A 129 -2.78 15.62 -1.89
C LYS A 129 -2.70 14.16 -1.43
N ASN A 130 -3.77 13.39 -1.65
CA ASN A 130 -3.87 11.98 -1.27
C ASN A 130 -3.56 11.04 -2.45
N THR A 131 -3.20 11.55 -3.61
CA THR A 131 -2.90 10.77 -4.83
C THR A 131 -1.52 11.10 -5.40
N PRO A 132 -0.43 11.01 -4.60
CA PRO A 132 0.91 11.29 -5.09
C PRO A 132 1.33 10.29 -6.18
N VAL A 133 1.93 10.80 -7.26
CA VAL A 133 2.54 9.96 -8.30
C VAL A 133 3.95 9.59 -7.85
N THR A 134 4.16 8.35 -7.52
CA THR A 134 5.41 7.81 -6.96
C THR A 134 6.14 6.86 -7.89
N GLY A 135 5.47 6.38 -8.94
CA GLY A 135 5.93 5.21 -9.67
C GLY A 135 5.55 3.90 -8.95
N ALA A 136 5.84 2.80 -9.57
CA ALA A 136 5.63 1.46 -8.99
C ALA A 136 6.87 1.05 -8.19
N VAL A 137 6.71 0.71 -6.91
CA VAL A 137 7.83 0.33 -6.01
C VAL A 137 8.64 -0.84 -6.58
N MET A 138 7.98 -1.81 -7.22
CA MET A 138 8.66 -2.95 -7.84
C MET A 138 9.65 -2.56 -8.95
N MET A 139 9.46 -1.41 -9.58
CA MET A 139 10.37 -0.91 -10.62
C MET A 139 11.70 -0.39 -10.06
N ASP A 140 11.80 -0.17 -8.75
CA ASP A 140 13.06 0.22 -8.12
C ASP A 140 14.14 -0.85 -8.26
N PHE A 141 13.76 -2.13 -8.35
CA PHE A 141 14.70 -3.22 -8.62
C PHE A 141 15.36 -3.16 -10.02
N LEU A 142 14.83 -2.36 -10.94
CA LEU A 142 15.43 -2.12 -12.27
C LEU A 142 16.54 -1.06 -12.24
N ARG A 143 16.74 -0.40 -11.10
CA ARG A 143 17.82 0.59 -10.95
C ARG A 143 19.19 -0.07 -11.00
N PRO A 144 20.22 0.64 -11.48
CA PRO A 144 21.58 0.09 -11.63
C PRO A 144 22.15 -0.53 -10.36
N GLU A 145 21.85 0.04 -9.19
CA GLU A 145 22.31 -0.44 -7.89
C GLU A 145 21.78 -1.83 -7.52
N PHE A 146 20.68 -2.26 -8.14
CA PHE A 146 20.09 -3.59 -7.94
C PHE A 146 20.41 -4.59 -9.07
N LYS A 147 21.28 -4.23 -10.00
CA LYS A 147 21.60 -5.07 -11.18
C LYS A 147 22.04 -6.50 -10.85
N GLY A 148 22.60 -6.72 -9.66
CA GLY A 148 23.02 -8.04 -9.18
C GLY A 148 21.99 -8.81 -8.37
N TYR A 149 20.89 -8.18 -7.99
CA TYR A 149 19.93 -8.72 -7.01
C TYR A 149 19.33 -10.09 -7.41
N PHE A 150 19.06 -10.30 -8.69
CA PHE A 150 18.45 -11.53 -9.20
C PHE A 150 19.46 -12.61 -9.64
N LYS A 151 20.77 -12.30 -9.69
CA LYS A 151 21.78 -13.23 -10.22
C LYS A 151 22.00 -14.46 -9.33
N ASP A 152 21.75 -14.33 -8.03
CA ASP A 152 22.00 -15.40 -7.06
C ASP A 152 20.74 -16.23 -6.79
N LYS A 153 19.68 -16.06 -7.58
CA LYS A 153 18.39 -16.73 -7.43
C LYS A 153 18.10 -17.80 -8.49
N GLU A 154 19.07 -18.08 -9.40
CA GLU A 154 18.97 -19.14 -10.40
C GLU A 154 19.50 -20.48 -9.88
#